data_839945eb2d7079569dfdbe80143d078e
#
_entry.id   839945eb2d7079569dfdbe80143d078e
#
_cell.length_a   1.000
_cell.length_b   1.000
_cell.length_c   1.000
_cell.angle_alpha   90.00
_cell.angle_beta   90.00
_cell.angle_gamma   90.00
#
_symmetry.space_group_name_H-M   'P 1'
#
loop_
_entity.id
_entity.type
_entity.pdbx_description
1 polymer ?
#
loop_
_entity_poly.entity_id
_entity_poly.type
_entity_poly.pdbx_seq_one_letter_code
_entity_poly.pdbx_strand_id
1 'polypeptide(L)'
;NYCGVAGYWGNLPNDLNAQIYQGVFSNRTDNSLASIEDGTSNTLLFGETLGGRNDSEATSGDGIYRFGQTWIGSGAFITGGGLDTRHWYAFSSEHAGIVQFCMADGAVRRINRTIDETMFKYRLGGIKDRRAVSLIDVQ
;
A
#
# COMPACT_ATOMS: atom_id res chain seq x y z
N ASN A 1 -4.45 12.45 1.64
CA ASN A 1 -5.21 11.43 2.35
C ASN A 1 -4.31 10.24 2.69
N TYR A 2 -4.84 9.32 3.53
CA TYR A 2 -4.17 8.08 3.89
C TYR A 2 -5.13 6.92 3.73
N CYS A 3 -4.63 5.77 3.23
CA CYS A 3 -5.38 4.53 3.09
C CYS A 3 -4.67 3.38 3.78
N GLY A 4 -5.42 2.41 4.27
CA GLY A 4 -4.86 1.18 4.80
C GLY A 4 -4.12 0.37 3.73
N VAL A 5 -3.16 -0.46 4.13
CA VAL A 5 -2.39 -1.30 3.22
C VAL A 5 -2.95 -2.72 3.21
N ALA A 6 -3.42 -3.16 2.03
CA ALA A 6 -4.02 -4.47 1.83
C ALA A 6 -3.00 -5.58 1.47
N GLY A 7 -1.73 -5.21 1.30
CA GLY A 7 -0.72 -6.10 0.76
C GLY A 7 -0.76 -6.18 -0.78
N TYR A 8 -0.14 -7.19 -1.36
CA TYR A 8 0.06 -7.25 -2.82
C TYR A 8 -1.24 -7.11 -3.62
N TRP A 9 -2.20 -7.99 -3.41
CA TRP A 9 -3.53 -7.95 -4.03
C TRP A 9 -4.68 -8.05 -3.02
N GLY A 10 -4.42 -7.84 -1.73
CA GLY A 10 -5.39 -8.12 -0.70
C GLY A 10 -5.60 -9.63 -0.50
N ASN A 11 -6.77 -10.01 0.00
CA ASN A 11 -7.11 -11.42 0.21
C ASN A 11 -8.01 -11.93 -0.93
N LEU A 12 -7.41 -12.60 -1.91
CA LEU A 12 -8.11 -13.27 -2.99
C LEU A 12 -8.18 -14.78 -2.71
N PRO A 13 -9.36 -15.37 -2.52
CA PRO A 13 -9.50 -16.76 -2.03
C PRO A 13 -8.84 -17.82 -2.90
N ASN A 14 -8.68 -17.56 -4.19
CA ASN A 14 -8.13 -18.53 -5.15
C ASN A 14 -6.73 -18.15 -5.67
N ASP A 15 -6.09 -17.17 -5.04
CA ASP A 15 -4.74 -16.72 -5.42
C ASP A 15 -3.79 -16.90 -4.23
N LEU A 16 -2.92 -17.90 -4.35
CA LEU A 16 -1.95 -18.22 -3.29
C LEU A 16 -0.98 -17.07 -3.01
N ASN A 17 -0.56 -16.33 -4.05
CA ASN A 17 0.33 -15.20 -3.88
C ASN A 17 -0.37 -14.06 -3.13
N ALA A 18 -1.63 -13.78 -3.46
CA ALA A 18 -2.41 -12.79 -2.71
C ALA A 18 -2.55 -13.18 -1.23
N GLN A 19 -2.76 -14.45 -0.94
CA GLN A 19 -2.86 -14.94 0.45
C GLN A 19 -1.53 -14.85 1.21
N ILE A 20 -0.40 -15.20 0.58
CA ILE A 20 0.93 -15.13 1.20
C ILE A 20 1.32 -13.67 1.48
N TYR A 21 1.06 -12.76 0.54
CA TYR A 21 1.45 -11.36 0.62
C TYR A 21 0.29 -10.43 1.02
N GLN A 22 -0.69 -10.95 1.75
CA GLN A 22 -1.78 -10.12 2.27
C GLN A 22 -1.27 -9.12 3.31
N GLY A 23 -1.83 -7.93 3.30
CA GLY A 23 -1.51 -6.88 4.27
C GLY A 23 -2.42 -6.86 5.48
N VAL A 24 -2.23 -5.86 6.33
CA VAL A 24 -3.00 -5.71 7.57
C VAL A 24 -4.49 -5.50 7.29
N PHE A 25 -4.83 -4.68 6.29
CA PHE A 25 -6.22 -4.32 5.94
C PHE A 25 -6.74 -5.07 4.71
N SER A 26 -6.53 -6.37 4.66
CA SER A 26 -7.09 -7.20 3.59
C SER A 26 -8.60 -7.41 3.75
N ASN A 27 -9.28 -7.78 2.66
CA ASN A 27 -10.71 -8.03 2.66
C ASN A 27 -11.11 -9.10 3.68
N ARG A 28 -12.08 -8.78 4.55
CA ARG A 28 -12.67 -9.71 5.50
C ARG A 28 -11.65 -10.39 6.43
N THR A 29 -10.57 -9.70 6.75
CA THR A 29 -9.58 -10.20 7.70
C THR A 29 -9.80 -9.54 9.07
N ASP A 30 -9.60 -10.32 10.11
CA ASP A 30 -9.59 -9.88 11.50
C ASP A 30 -8.15 -10.00 12.02
N ASN A 31 -7.30 -9.06 11.57
CA ASN A 31 -5.89 -9.04 11.93
C ASN A 31 -5.69 -8.23 13.21
N SER A 32 -4.91 -8.80 14.12
CA SER A 32 -4.37 -8.09 15.28
C SER A 32 -2.88 -7.79 15.06
N LEU A 33 -2.27 -6.97 15.90
CA LEU A 33 -0.81 -6.75 15.87
C LEU A 33 -0.03 -8.06 16.05
N ALA A 34 -0.60 -9.02 16.79
CA ALA A 34 0.01 -10.34 16.98
C ALA A 34 -0.03 -11.20 15.70
N SER A 35 -0.84 -10.85 14.71
CA SER A 35 -0.89 -11.54 13.41
C SER A 35 0.26 -11.16 12.49
N ILE A 36 1.05 -10.14 12.84
CA ILE A 36 2.14 -9.60 12.01
C ILE A 36 3.42 -10.38 12.33
N GLU A 37 3.68 -11.44 11.57
CA GLU A 37 4.85 -12.32 11.77
C GLU A 37 6.16 -11.68 11.27
N ASP A 38 6.09 -10.75 10.32
CA ASP A 38 7.26 -10.10 9.70
C ASP A 38 7.84 -8.95 10.54
N GLY A 39 7.17 -8.64 11.66
CA GLY A 39 7.53 -7.58 12.58
C GLY A 39 6.84 -6.24 12.28
N THR A 40 6.28 -5.64 13.33
CA THR A 40 5.47 -4.41 13.21
C THR A 40 6.23 -3.20 12.67
N SER A 41 7.54 -3.13 12.90
CA SER A 41 8.41 -2.07 12.36
C SER A 41 8.76 -2.24 10.87
N ASN A 42 8.47 -3.41 10.28
CA ASN A 42 8.76 -3.73 8.88
C ASN A 42 7.49 -3.86 8.03
N THR A 43 6.32 -3.69 8.62
CA THR A 43 5.03 -3.85 7.95
C THR A 43 4.33 -2.52 7.77
N LEU A 44 3.91 -2.23 6.54
CA LEU A 44 3.14 -1.03 6.21
C LEU A 44 1.71 -1.14 6.76
N LEU A 45 1.27 -0.11 7.48
CA LEU A 45 -0.08 -0.03 8.02
C LEU A 45 -0.96 0.93 7.21
N PHE A 46 -0.52 2.17 7.05
CA PHE A 46 -1.20 3.20 6.25
C PHE A 46 -0.21 3.85 5.29
N GLY A 47 -0.67 4.17 4.10
CA GLY A 47 0.11 4.89 3.11
C GLY A 47 -0.58 6.16 2.64
N GLU A 48 0.22 7.16 2.29
CA GLU A 48 -0.24 8.41 1.71
C GLU A 48 -0.79 8.18 0.30
N THR A 49 -1.90 8.86 -0.02
CA THR A 49 -2.48 8.87 -1.36
C THR A 49 -3.09 10.22 -1.70
N LEU A 50 -2.85 10.67 -2.90
CA LEU A 50 -3.45 11.89 -3.46
C LEU A 50 -4.86 11.64 -4.00
N GLY A 51 -5.23 10.35 -4.16
CA GLY A 51 -6.25 9.99 -5.11
C GLY A 51 -5.67 10.17 -6.51
N GLY A 52 -6.36 9.80 -7.53
CA GLY A 52 -5.81 9.86 -8.86
C GLY A 52 -6.83 10.16 -9.93
N ARG A 53 -6.32 10.27 -11.15
CA ARG A 53 -7.13 10.35 -12.36
C ARG A 53 -7.44 8.92 -12.80
N ASN A 54 -8.66 8.68 -13.25
CA ASN A 54 -8.93 7.49 -14.05
C ASN A 54 -8.61 7.82 -15.50
N ASP A 55 -7.38 7.50 -15.94
CA ASP A 55 -6.94 7.80 -17.30
C ASP A 55 -7.71 7.02 -18.37
N SER A 56 -8.44 5.96 -17.98
CA SER A 56 -9.30 5.20 -18.91
C SER A 56 -10.53 5.99 -19.38
N GLU A 57 -10.90 7.06 -18.70
CA GLU A 57 -12.03 7.93 -19.06
C GLU A 57 -11.59 9.31 -19.60
N ALA A 58 -10.30 9.55 -19.75
CA ALA A 58 -9.75 10.82 -20.26
C ALA A 58 -10.07 11.10 -21.74
N THR A 59 -10.78 10.21 -22.42
CA THR A 59 -11.24 10.43 -23.82
C THR A 59 -12.51 11.26 -23.94
N SER A 60 -13.20 11.53 -22.86
CA SER A 60 -14.35 12.46 -22.86
C SER A 60 -14.01 13.72 -22.07
N GLY A 61 -13.50 14.66 -22.72
CA GLY A 61 -13.15 16.09 -22.54
C GLY A 61 -13.33 16.80 -21.20
N ASP A 62 -14.12 16.36 -20.24
CA ASP A 62 -14.54 17.14 -19.08
C ASP A 62 -14.46 16.47 -17.71
N GLY A 63 -13.95 15.26 -17.61
CA GLY A 63 -14.03 14.50 -16.37
C GLY A 63 -12.69 14.17 -15.73
N ILE A 64 -12.08 15.10 -15.01
CA ILE A 64 -11.06 14.74 -14.02
C ILE A 64 -11.79 14.13 -12.82
N TYR A 65 -12.08 12.85 -12.88
CA TYR A 65 -12.58 12.11 -11.71
C TYR A 65 -11.43 11.94 -10.72
N ARG A 66 -11.42 12.78 -9.70
CA ARG A 66 -10.50 12.63 -8.56
C ARG A 66 -11.17 11.68 -7.56
N PHE A 67 -10.68 10.47 -7.50
CA PHE A 67 -11.07 9.55 -6.44
C PHE A 67 -10.31 9.92 -5.16
N GLY A 68 -11.03 10.46 -4.18
CA GLY A 68 -10.51 10.65 -2.84
C GLY A 68 -10.84 9.44 -1.98
N GLN A 69 -9.95 8.48 -1.91
CA GLN A 69 -10.10 7.36 -0.98
C GLN A 69 -9.45 7.71 0.36
N THR A 70 -10.10 7.30 1.44
CA THR A 70 -9.60 7.50 2.80
C THR A 70 -9.79 6.22 3.61
N TRP A 71 -9.00 6.06 4.65
CA TRP A 71 -9.10 4.92 5.57
C TRP A 71 -10.49 4.74 6.19
N ILE A 72 -11.27 5.82 6.34
CA ILE A 72 -12.65 5.78 6.89
C ILE A 72 -13.67 5.22 5.90
N GLY A 73 -13.48 5.43 4.60
CA GLY A 73 -14.56 5.22 3.62
C GLY A 73 -14.39 4.00 2.74
N SER A 74 -13.24 3.81 2.14
CA SER A 74 -13.09 2.90 1.00
C SER A 74 -12.21 1.69 1.25
N GLY A 75 -11.73 1.51 2.46
CA GLY A 75 -10.91 0.35 2.77
C GLY A 75 -9.41 0.56 2.50
N ALA A 76 -8.78 -0.38 1.84
CA ALA A 76 -7.34 -0.44 1.75
C ALA A 76 -6.85 -0.51 0.29
N PHE A 77 -5.65 0.02 0.07
CA PHE A 77 -4.98 -0.06 -1.22
C PHE A 77 -4.01 -1.24 -1.28
N ILE A 78 -3.90 -1.79 -2.48
CA ILE A 78 -2.94 -2.85 -2.79
C ILE A 78 -1.55 -2.26 -3.03
N THR A 79 -0.51 -2.94 -2.55
CA THR A 79 0.87 -2.57 -2.89
C THR A 79 1.23 -2.93 -4.33
N GLY A 80 0.46 -3.85 -4.94
CA GLY A 80 0.58 -4.21 -6.36
C GLY A 80 0.44 -3.03 -7.32
N GLY A 81 -0.27 -1.97 -6.93
CA GLY A 81 -0.38 -0.72 -7.68
C GLY A 81 0.91 0.13 -7.71
N GLY A 82 1.87 -0.17 -6.84
CA GLY A 82 3.13 0.56 -6.76
C GLY A 82 3.02 1.94 -6.14
N LEU A 83 4.06 2.75 -6.39
CA LEU A 83 4.16 4.15 -5.96
C LEU A 83 4.07 5.05 -7.20
N ASP A 84 2.86 5.54 -7.52
CA ASP A 84 2.64 6.35 -8.72
C ASP A 84 1.64 7.48 -8.45
N THR A 85 1.85 8.63 -9.06
CA THR A 85 0.95 9.77 -8.99
C THR A 85 -0.15 9.77 -10.08
N ARG A 86 -0.06 8.87 -11.05
CA ARG A 86 -0.97 8.83 -12.21
C ARG A 86 -2.22 8.01 -11.95
N HIS A 87 -2.13 7.01 -11.07
CA HIS A 87 -3.22 6.06 -10.85
C HIS A 87 -3.90 6.28 -9.51
N TRP A 88 -5.23 6.30 -9.52
CA TRP A 88 -6.05 6.48 -8.33
C TRP A 88 -5.89 5.37 -7.28
N TYR A 89 -5.45 4.20 -7.70
CA TYR A 89 -5.26 3.02 -6.86
C TYR A 89 -3.82 2.84 -6.35
N ALA A 90 -2.93 3.76 -6.68
CA ALA A 90 -1.54 3.72 -6.22
C ALA A 90 -1.32 4.63 -5.02
N PHE A 91 -0.40 4.24 -4.16
CA PHE A 91 0.11 5.14 -3.13
C PHE A 91 0.89 6.28 -3.77
N SER A 92 0.62 7.50 -3.34
CA SER A 92 1.14 8.70 -4.02
C SER A 92 1.23 9.87 -3.06
N SER A 93 2.09 10.85 -3.38
CA SER A 93 2.35 12.03 -2.57
C SER A 93 2.77 13.22 -3.41
N GLU A 94 2.55 14.44 -2.92
CA GLU A 94 3.13 15.66 -3.46
C GLU A 94 4.60 15.87 -3.05
N HIS A 95 5.11 15.09 -2.12
CA HIS A 95 6.51 15.16 -1.73
C HIS A 95 7.43 14.71 -2.86
N ALA A 96 8.53 15.46 -3.08
CA ALA A 96 9.48 15.14 -4.14
C ALA A 96 10.15 13.78 -3.90
N GLY A 97 9.87 12.81 -4.80
CA GLY A 97 10.53 11.51 -4.83
C GLY A 97 10.19 10.52 -3.73
N ILE A 98 9.32 10.89 -2.78
CA ILE A 98 8.97 10.03 -1.64
C ILE A 98 7.46 9.91 -1.44
N VAL A 99 7.04 8.85 -0.76
CA VAL A 99 5.69 8.67 -0.21
C VAL A 99 5.83 8.31 1.27
N GLN A 100 4.98 8.90 2.12
CA GLN A 100 5.00 8.63 3.55
C GLN A 100 4.10 7.45 3.91
N PHE A 101 4.59 6.61 4.79
CA PHE A 101 3.86 5.48 5.34
C PHE A 101 3.94 5.45 6.87
N CYS A 102 2.84 5.04 7.48
CA CYS A 102 2.81 4.61 8.86
C CYS A 102 3.09 3.10 8.90
N MET A 103 4.03 2.69 9.74
CA MET A 103 4.32 1.28 10.01
C MET A 103 3.37 0.73 11.06
N ALA A 104 3.29 -0.57 11.20
CA ALA A 104 2.41 -1.21 12.18
C ALA A 104 2.84 -0.97 13.64
N ASP A 105 4.06 -0.52 13.90
CA ASP A 105 4.53 -0.06 15.20
C ASP A 105 4.22 1.42 15.50
N GLY A 106 3.57 2.12 14.56
CA GLY A 106 3.24 3.54 14.65
C GLY A 106 4.34 4.49 14.15
N ALA A 107 5.51 3.99 13.76
CA ALA A 107 6.56 4.84 13.19
C ALA A 107 6.15 5.36 11.81
N VAL A 108 6.49 6.61 11.50
CA VAL A 108 6.34 7.16 10.14
C VAL A 108 7.65 7.01 9.39
N ARG A 109 7.57 6.44 8.19
CA ARG A 109 8.71 6.23 7.30
C ARG A 109 8.49 6.87 5.95
N ARG A 110 9.58 7.34 5.36
CA ARG A 110 9.63 7.86 3.99
C ARG A 110 10.11 6.73 3.10
N ILE A 111 9.33 6.41 2.06
CA ILE A 111 9.71 5.41 1.06
C ILE A 111 9.99 6.13 -0.24
N ASN A 112 11.18 5.91 -0.78
CA ASN A 112 11.59 6.48 -2.06
C ASN A 112 10.74 5.85 -3.18
N ARG A 113 10.29 6.64 -4.15
CA ARG A 113 9.54 6.15 -5.32
C ARG A 113 10.37 5.26 -6.23
N THR A 114 11.68 5.30 -6.11
CA THR A 114 12.61 4.43 -6.85
C THR A 114 12.94 3.12 -6.11
N ILE A 115 12.23 2.83 -5.02
CA ILE A 115 12.36 1.55 -4.31
C ILE A 115 12.20 0.38 -5.28
N ASP A 116 12.93 -0.69 -5.06
CA ASP A 116 12.71 -1.94 -5.80
C ASP A 116 11.25 -2.39 -5.68
N GLU A 117 10.62 -2.66 -6.83
CA GLU A 117 9.21 -3.02 -6.87
C GLU A 117 8.89 -4.30 -6.10
N THR A 118 9.78 -5.27 -6.13
CA THR A 118 9.61 -6.54 -5.40
C THR A 118 9.63 -6.29 -3.90
N MET A 119 10.52 -5.42 -3.46
CA MET A 119 10.60 -4.99 -2.07
C MET A 119 9.31 -4.33 -1.61
N PHE A 120 8.83 -3.34 -2.34
CA PHE A 120 7.61 -2.62 -1.98
C PHE A 120 6.36 -3.51 -2.06
N LYS A 121 6.19 -4.20 -3.21
CA LYS A 121 4.96 -4.95 -3.50
C LYS A 121 4.76 -6.15 -2.59
N TYR A 122 5.82 -6.90 -2.33
CA TYR A 122 5.72 -8.19 -1.63
C TYR A 122 6.21 -8.14 -0.19
N ARG A 123 7.32 -7.43 0.07
CA ARG A 123 7.97 -7.50 1.39
C ARG A 123 7.37 -6.56 2.42
N LEU A 124 7.21 -5.28 2.07
CA LEU A 124 6.72 -4.28 3.00
C LEU A 124 5.20 -4.34 3.17
N GLY A 125 4.49 -4.81 2.14
CA GLY A 125 3.03 -4.89 2.16
C GLY A 125 2.48 -6.10 2.91
N GLY A 126 3.24 -7.21 3.01
CA GLY A 126 2.80 -8.45 3.62
C GLY A 126 2.94 -8.47 5.15
N ILE A 127 2.22 -9.39 5.80
CA ILE A 127 2.27 -9.60 7.26
C ILE A 127 2.85 -10.96 7.65
N LYS A 128 2.99 -11.91 6.70
CA LYS A 128 3.34 -13.31 6.96
C LYS A 128 4.24 -13.94 5.90
N ASP A 129 4.96 -13.16 5.14
CA ASP A 129 5.83 -13.70 4.09
C ASP A 129 7.11 -14.32 4.66
N ARG A 130 7.34 -14.15 5.98
CA ARG A 130 8.47 -14.65 6.76
C ARG A 130 9.83 -14.21 6.26
N ARG A 131 9.89 -13.05 5.65
CA ARG A 131 11.10 -12.48 5.08
C ARG A 131 11.28 -11.06 5.58
N ALA A 132 11.77 -10.93 6.80
CA ALA A 132 12.07 -9.64 7.39
C ALA A 132 12.99 -8.83 6.46
N VAL A 133 12.57 -7.61 6.19
CA VAL A 133 13.34 -6.62 5.43
C VAL A 133 13.90 -5.61 6.43
N SER A 134 15.20 -5.37 6.36
CA SER A 134 15.77 -4.23 7.05
C SER A 134 15.42 -2.97 6.27
N LEU A 135 14.64 -2.08 6.87
CA LEU A 135 14.32 -0.78 6.27
C LEU A 135 15.54 0.15 6.13
N ILE A 136 16.71 -0.26 6.63
CA ILE A 136 17.97 0.44 6.41
C ILE A 136 18.36 0.39 4.92
N ASP A 137 17.91 -0.65 4.21
CA ASP A 137 18.21 -0.85 2.80
C ASP A 137 17.24 -0.11 1.86
N VAL A 138 16.31 0.69 2.40
CA VAL A 138 15.17 1.24 1.65
C VAL A 138 15.11 2.78 1.70
N GLN A 139 16.08 3.42 2.36
CA GLN A 139 16.17 4.89 2.45
C GLN A 139 16.98 5.52 1.33
#